data_037a783b1fe3b8e29b2172de39c876eb
#
_entry.id   037a783b1fe3b8e29b2172de39c876eb
#
_cell.length_a   1.000
_cell.length_b   1.000
_cell.length_c   1.000
_cell.angle_alpha   90.00
_cell.angle_beta   90.00
_cell.angle_gamma   90.00
#
_symmetry.space_group_name_H-M   'P 1'
#
loop_
_entity.id
_entity.type
_entity.pdbx_description
1 polymer ?
#
loop_
_entity_poly.entity_id
_entity_poly.type
_entity_poly.pdbx_seq_one_letter_code
_entity_poly.pdbx_strand_id
1 'polypeptide(L)'
;IERTNACEIAGRMGDRLCDGLKSLIGQYGLPFVAYNQGSIVHLECTGAMSFDFSSMSFLKSAVGLLRNKDMMYVRKDSMERMGAAYMANGIVTLAGSRLYTSLADTPEIIDEALNRFEEVFKHVAKTDKGLVK
;
A
#
# COMPACT_ATOMS: atom_id res chain seq x y z
N ILE A 1 -5.15 13.35 -24.46
CA ILE A 1 -5.78 12.40 -23.51
C ILE A 1 -6.86 11.61 -24.23
N GLU A 2 -7.81 12.23 -24.92
CA GLU A 2 -8.91 11.54 -25.64
C GLU A 2 -8.43 10.57 -26.75
N ARG A 3 -7.33 10.89 -27.43
CA ARG A 3 -6.77 10.05 -28.52
C ARG A 3 -6.03 8.79 -28.03
N THR A 4 -5.62 8.70 -26.78
CA THR A 4 -4.73 7.64 -26.28
C THR A 4 -5.35 6.75 -25.24
N ASN A 5 -6.59 6.99 -24.79
CA ASN A 5 -7.19 6.31 -23.63
C ASN A 5 -6.25 6.23 -22.42
N ALA A 6 -5.40 7.25 -22.25
CA ALA A 6 -4.32 7.24 -21.27
C ALA A 6 -4.81 6.99 -19.85
N CYS A 7 -5.94 7.61 -19.46
CA CYS A 7 -6.51 7.42 -18.13
C CYS A 7 -6.99 5.98 -17.91
N GLU A 8 -7.57 5.36 -18.93
CA GLU A 8 -8.04 3.98 -18.86
C GLU A 8 -6.86 3.00 -18.76
N ILE A 9 -5.82 3.21 -19.57
CA ILE A 9 -4.62 2.37 -19.54
C ILE A 9 -3.93 2.49 -18.17
N ALA A 10 -3.71 3.72 -17.69
CA ALA A 10 -3.14 3.95 -16.38
C ALA A 10 -3.99 3.34 -15.26
N GLY A 11 -5.31 3.44 -15.36
CA GLY A 11 -6.25 2.84 -14.39
C GLY A 11 -6.13 1.31 -14.34
N ARG A 12 -6.08 0.63 -15.51
CA ARG A 12 -5.88 -0.83 -15.56
C ARG A 12 -4.54 -1.27 -14.93
N MET A 13 -3.48 -0.48 -15.10
CA MET A 13 -2.21 -0.75 -14.44
C MET A 13 -2.30 -0.53 -12.92
N GLY A 14 -3.07 0.47 -12.48
CA GLY A 14 -3.39 0.68 -11.08
C GLY A 14 -4.16 -0.49 -10.47
N ASP A 15 -5.18 -1.01 -11.17
CA ASP A 15 -5.94 -2.18 -10.74
C ASP A 15 -5.02 -3.41 -10.60
N ARG A 16 -4.18 -3.69 -11.61
CA ARG A 16 -3.21 -4.79 -11.58
C ARG A 16 -2.25 -4.67 -10.39
N LEU A 17 -1.69 -3.49 -10.16
CA LEU A 17 -0.79 -3.24 -9.04
C LEU A 17 -1.50 -3.45 -7.69
N CYS A 18 -2.69 -2.92 -7.55
CA CYS A 18 -3.49 -3.03 -6.32
C CYS A 18 -3.85 -4.49 -6.00
N ASP A 19 -4.28 -5.25 -6.98
CA ASP A 19 -4.64 -6.66 -6.80
C ASP A 19 -3.42 -7.53 -6.50
N GLY A 20 -2.28 -7.25 -7.12
CA GLY A 20 -1.01 -7.89 -6.79
C GLY A 20 -0.57 -7.59 -5.35
N LEU A 21 -0.66 -6.34 -4.91
CA LEU A 21 -0.36 -5.95 -3.53
C LEU A 21 -1.28 -6.64 -2.53
N LYS A 22 -2.59 -6.71 -2.78
CA LYS A 22 -3.54 -7.46 -1.93
C LYS A 22 -3.17 -8.93 -1.82
N SER A 23 -2.77 -9.56 -2.93
CA SER A 23 -2.32 -10.95 -2.95
C SER A 23 -1.09 -11.15 -2.08
N LEU A 24 -0.07 -10.30 -2.21
CA LEU A 24 1.16 -10.35 -1.41
C LEU A 24 0.87 -10.11 0.09
N ILE A 25 0.02 -9.13 0.42
CA ILE A 25 -0.43 -8.87 1.79
C ILE A 25 -1.03 -10.12 2.41
N GLY A 26 -1.94 -10.78 1.70
CA GLY A 26 -2.56 -12.03 2.15
C GLY A 26 -1.55 -13.18 2.28
N GLN A 27 -0.64 -13.33 1.32
CA GLN A 27 0.39 -14.37 1.31
C GLN A 27 1.32 -14.28 2.51
N TYR A 28 1.73 -13.07 2.90
CA TYR A 28 2.64 -12.85 4.02
C TYR A 28 1.93 -12.57 5.35
N GLY A 29 0.60 -12.52 5.37
CA GLY A 29 -0.21 -12.27 6.57
C GLY A 29 0.08 -10.90 7.20
N LEU A 30 0.35 -9.88 6.38
CA LEU A 30 0.69 -8.55 6.86
C LEU A 30 -0.57 -7.76 7.21
N PRO A 31 -0.55 -6.92 8.26
CA PRO A 31 -1.67 -6.07 8.63
C PRO A 31 -1.74 -4.81 7.74
N PHE A 32 -1.48 -4.97 6.45
CA PHE A 32 -1.48 -3.89 5.48
C PHE A 32 -2.80 -3.85 4.72
N VAL A 33 -3.11 -2.69 4.15
CA VAL A 33 -4.29 -2.49 3.30
C VAL A 33 -3.88 -1.83 2.00
N ALA A 34 -4.28 -2.41 0.87
CA ALA A 34 -4.12 -1.81 -0.44
C ALA A 34 -5.48 -1.51 -1.06
N TYR A 35 -5.63 -0.33 -1.63
CA TYR A 35 -6.80 0.08 -2.42
C TYR A 35 -6.39 1.09 -3.48
N ASN A 36 -7.20 1.25 -4.52
CA ASN A 36 -6.91 2.22 -5.56
C ASN A 36 -8.15 2.99 -6.02
N GLN A 37 -7.87 4.12 -6.63
CA GLN A 37 -8.83 4.91 -7.38
C GLN A 37 -8.20 5.18 -8.75
N GLY A 38 -8.55 4.33 -9.72
CA GLY A 38 -7.91 4.35 -11.04
C GLY A 38 -6.39 4.17 -10.92
N SER A 39 -5.64 5.14 -11.45
CA SER A 39 -4.17 5.12 -11.47
C SER A 39 -3.48 5.49 -10.15
N ILE A 40 -4.23 5.83 -9.11
CA ILE A 40 -3.69 6.17 -7.79
C ILE A 40 -3.89 4.96 -6.88
N VAL A 41 -2.79 4.32 -6.48
CA VAL A 41 -2.80 3.17 -5.58
C VAL A 41 -2.31 3.60 -4.20
N HIS A 42 -3.04 3.23 -3.17
CA HIS A 42 -2.69 3.46 -1.78
C HIS A 42 -2.27 2.15 -1.13
N LEU A 43 -1.17 2.20 -0.38
CA LEU A 43 -0.68 1.11 0.43
C LEU A 43 -0.48 1.60 1.86
N GLU A 44 -1.35 1.18 2.77
CA GLU A 44 -1.31 1.53 4.17
C GLU A 44 -0.65 0.40 4.97
N CYS A 45 0.41 0.73 5.70
CA CYS A 45 1.29 -0.26 6.34
C CYS A 45 1.08 -0.41 7.85
N THR A 46 0.14 0.32 8.45
CA THR A 46 0.02 0.35 9.93
C THR A 46 -1.12 -0.49 10.47
N GLY A 47 -1.94 -1.11 9.63
CA GLY A 47 -3.16 -1.79 10.08
C GLY A 47 -4.21 -0.86 10.73
N ALA A 48 -3.87 0.42 10.95
CA ALA A 48 -4.75 1.40 11.59
C ALA A 48 -5.98 1.75 10.76
N MET A 49 -6.00 1.35 9.50
CA MET A 49 -7.08 1.62 8.54
C MET A 49 -7.65 0.33 7.94
N SER A 50 -7.82 -0.73 8.73
CA SER A 50 -8.70 -1.82 8.33
C SER A 50 -10.14 -1.29 8.35
N PHE A 51 -10.55 -0.68 7.24
CA PHE A 51 -11.91 -0.18 7.07
C PHE A 51 -12.83 -1.37 6.82
N ASP A 52 -13.45 -1.86 7.86
CA ASP A 52 -14.65 -2.66 7.70
C ASP A 52 -15.83 -1.70 7.47
N PHE A 53 -16.13 -1.44 6.20
CA PHE A 53 -17.24 -0.57 5.79
C PHE A 53 -18.61 -1.13 6.15
N SER A 54 -18.67 -2.36 6.68
CA SER A 54 -19.92 -3.06 6.97
C SER A 54 -20.52 -2.72 8.34
N SER A 55 -19.80 -2.01 9.20
CA SER A 55 -20.25 -1.77 10.57
C SER A 55 -20.10 -0.32 11.05
N MET A 56 -21.01 0.08 11.95
CA MET A 56 -20.93 1.34 12.71
C MET A 56 -19.63 1.49 13.54
N SER A 57 -18.77 0.49 13.57
CA SER A 57 -17.44 0.53 14.17
C SER A 57 -16.51 1.51 13.44
N PHE A 58 -16.74 1.76 12.16
CA PHE A 58 -16.00 2.74 11.35
C PHE A 58 -16.01 4.14 11.98
N LEU A 59 -17.19 4.65 12.38
CA LEU A 59 -17.30 5.96 13.00
C LEU A 59 -16.56 6.04 14.34
N LYS A 60 -16.60 4.97 15.13
CA LYS A 60 -15.88 4.91 16.42
C LYS A 60 -14.38 4.84 16.21
N SER A 61 -13.91 4.09 15.20
CA SER A 61 -12.48 3.99 14.86
C SER A 61 -11.95 5.30 14.29
N ALA A 62 -12.71 5.98 13.43
CA ALA A 62 -12.32 7.28 12.87
C ALA A 62 -12.22 8.37 13.94
N VAL A 63 -13.18 8.41 14.87
CA VAL A 63 -13.17 9.33 16.02
C VAL A 63 -12.02 8.98 16.98
N GLY A 64 -11.76 7.70 17.20
CA GLY A 64 -10.62 7.22 18.00
C GLY A 64 -9.28 7.65 17.42
N LEU A 65 -9.13 7.55 16.09
CA LEU A 65 -7.91 7.95 15.37
C LEU A 65 -7.65 9.47 15.47
N LEU A 66 -8.70 10.28 15.36
CA LEU A 66 -8.61 11.75 15.49
C LEU A 66 -8.28 12.19 16.93
N ARG A 67 -8.60 11.37 17.91
CA ARG A 67 -8.43 11.67 19.32
C ARG A 67 -7.08 11.22 19.89
N ASN A 68 -6.39 10.28 19.22
CA ASN A 68 -5.14 9.71 19.69
C ASN A 68 -3.96 10.20 18.84
N LYS A 69 -3.32 11.28 19.30
CA LYS A 69 -2.14 11.87 18.64
C LYS A 69 -0.98 10.86 18.50
N ASP A 70 -0.84 9.94 19.46
CA ASP A 70 0.25 8.96 19.45
C ASP A 70 0.11 7.97 18.29
N MET A 71 -1.11 7.59 17.91
CA MET A 71 -1.35 6.76 16.73
C MET A 71 -0.97 7.46 15.42
N MET A 72 -1.12 8.78 15.34
CA MET A 72 -0.70 9.53 14.16
C MET A 72 0.83 9.55 14.01
N TYR A 73 1.55 9.67 15.13
CA TYR A 73 3.02 9.60 15.11
C TYR A 73 3.53 8.22 14.74
N VAL A 74 2.96 7.16 15.31
CA VAL A 74 3.28 5.77 14.97
C VAL A 74 3.03 5.51 13.48
N ARG A 75 1.89 5.98 12.96
CA ARG A 75 1.56 5.85 11.53
C ARG A 75 2.59 6.56 10.66
N LYS A 76 2.94 7.81 11.00
CA LYS A 76 3.93 8.59 10.25
C LYS A 76 5.29 7.90 10.23
N ASP A 77 5.79 7.48 11.39
CA ASP A 77 7.07 6.77 11.51
C ASP A 77 7.08 5.46 10.70
N SER A 78 6.02 4.68 10.78
CA SER A 78 5.89 3.44 9.99
C SER A 78 5.88 3.72 8.49
N MET A 79 5.16 4.74 8.04
CA MET A 79 5.12 5.11 6.62
C MET A 79 6.48 5.61 6.12
N GLU A 80 7.22 6.38 6.92
CA GLU A 80 8.56 6.85 6.58
C GLU A 80 9.54 5.68 6.47
N ARG A 81 9.52 4.74 7.42
CA ARG A 81 10.37 3.53 7.41
C ARG A 81 10.06 2.63 6.22
N MET A 82 8.78 2.38 5.97
CA MET A 82 8.36 1.57 4.83
C MET A 82 8.70 2.26 3.51
N GLY A 83 8.50 3.58 3.40
CA GLY A 83 8.91 4.35 2.23
C GLY A 83 10.40 4.26 1.96
N ALA A 84 11.24 4.29 2.99
CA ALA A 84 12.68 4.08 2.86
C ALA A 84 13.02 2.66 2.40
N ALA A 85 12.34 1.64 2.93
CA ALA A 85 12.52 0.25 2.51
C ALA A 85 12.11 0.04 1.04
N TYR A 86 11.00 0.64 0.61
CA TYR A 86 10.57 0.62 -0.80
C TYR A 86 11.61 1.28 -1.70
N MET A 87 12.09 2.47 -1.32
CA MET A 87 13.09 3.20 -2.08
C MET A 87 14.41 2.42 -2.20
N ALA A 88 14.86 1.75 -1.14
CA ALA A 88 16.04 0.89 -1.15
C ALA A 88 15.89 -0.31 -2.11
N ASN A 89 14.66 -0.70 -2.42
CA ASN A 89 14.34 -1.74 -3.40
C ASN A 89 13.92 -1.17 -4.78
N GLY A 90 14.18 0.11 -5.03
CA GLY A 90 13.92 0.75 -6.32
C GLY A 90 12.45 1.09 -6.57
N ILE A 91 11.62 1.19 -5.53
CA ILE A 91 10.22 1.60 -5.61
C ILE A 91 10.08 3.01 -5.03
N VAL A 92 9.60 3.94 -5.84
CA VAL A 92 9.34 5.32 -5.39
C VAL A 92 7.87 5.45 -4.98
N THR A 93 7.65 5.88 -3.75
CA THR A 93 6.31 6.16 -3.22
C THR A 93 6.21 7.62 -2.81
N LEU A 94 5.03 8.22 -2.96
CA LEU A 94 4.76 9.52 -2.37
C LEU A 94 4.34 9.35 -0.91
N ALA A 95 5.08 9.98 -0.01
CA ALA A 95 4.87 9.94 1.44
C ALA A 95 4.78 8.50 2.01
N GLY A 96 5.49 7.54 1.40
CA GLY A 96 5.55 6.15 1.86
C GLY A 96 4.28 5.32 1.65
N SER A 97 3.23 5.88 1.03
CA SER A 97 1.94 5.19 0.94
C SER A 97 1.24 5.29 -0.42
N ARG A 98 1.63 6.19 -1.29
CA ARG A 98 0.96 6.40 -2.59
C ARG A 98 1.85 6.02 -3.74
N LEU A 99 1.28 5.32 -4.69
CA LEU A 99 1.89 4.92 -5.95
C LEU A 99 1.02 5.47 -7.08
N TYR A 100 1.64 5.77 -8.18
CA TYR A 100 0.95 6.29 -9.36
C TYR A 100 1.33 5.45 -10.56
N THR A 101 0.34 5.02 -11.31
CA THR A 101 0.54 4.38 -12.61
C THR A 101 0.24 5.35 -13.74
N SER A 102 0.84 5.12 -14.88
CA SER A 102 0.81 5.99 -16.03
C SER A 102 0.60 5.22 -17.33
N LEU A 103 0.49 5.95 -18.43
CA LEU A 103 0.45 5.38 -19.77
C LEU A 103 1.73 4.61 -20.14
N ALA A 104 2.85 4.95 -19.52
CA ALA A 104 4.16 4.33 -19.80
C ALA A 104 4.34 3.00 -19.06
N ASP A 105 3.51 2.70 -18.07
CA ASP A 105 3.60 1.46 -17.32
C ASP A 105 2.99 0.31 -18.13
N THR A 106 3.76 -0.76 -18.26
CA THR A 106 3.32 -2.00 -18.91
C THR A 106 3.04 -3.06 -17.84
N PRO A 107 2.32 -4.16 -18.17
CA PRO A 107 2.15 -5.27 -17.26
C PRO A 107 3.47 -5.80 -16.67
N GLU A 108 4.54 -5.86 -17.48
CA GLU A 108 5.86 -6.32 -17.07
C GLU A 108 6.51 -5.40 -16.04
N ILE A 109 6.34 -4.08 -16.20
CA ILE A 109 6.82 -3.08 -15.23
C ILE A 109 6.07 -3.25 -13.89
N ILE A 110 4.76 -3.47 -13.94
CA ILE A 110 3.97 -3.70 -12.73
C ILE A 110 4.38 -5.00 -12.05
N ASP A 111 4.60 -6.08 -12.81
CA ASP A 111 5.04 -7.36 -12.26
C ASP A 111 6.43 -7.26 -11.62
N GLU A 112 7.35 -6.51 -12.23
CA GLU A 112 8.66 -6.22 -11.64
C GLU A 112 8.52 -5.41 -10.34
N ALA A 113 7.63 -4.41 -10.30
CA ALA A 113 7.35 -3.66 -9.09
C ALA A 113 6.79 -4.57 -7.98
N LEU A 114 5.88 -5.48 -8.31
CA LEU A 114 5.33 -6.45 -7.36
C LEU A 114 6.41 -7.40 -6.81
N ASN A 115 7.35 -7.87 -7.65
CA ASN A 115 8.49 -8.66 -7.19
C ASN A 115 9.35 -7.90 -6.17
N ARG A 116 9.57 -6.62 -6.38
CA ARG A 116 10.31 -5.77 -5.43
C ARG A 116 9.55 -5.54 -4.13
N PHE A 117 8.23 -5.34 -4.20
CA PHE A 117 7.37 -5.29 -3.01
C PHE A 117 7.42 -6.60 -2.24
N GLU A 118 7.41 -7.73 -2.93
CA GLU A 118 7.49 -9.04 -2.31
C GLU A 118 8.76 -9.19 -1.48
N GLU A 119 9.92 -8.75 -1.98
CA GLU A 119 11.18 -8.80 -1.21
C GLU A 119 11.10 -7.98 0.08
N VAL A 120 10.50 -6.79 0.03
CA VAL A 120 10.28 -5.97 1.24
C VAL A 120 9.34 -6.69 2.21
N PHE A 121 8.21 -7.21 1.71
CA PHE A 121 7.21 -7.89 2.54
C PHE A 121 7.74 -9.16 3.21
N LYS A 122 8.59 -9.93 2.53
CA LYS A 122 9.32 -11.07 3.12
C LYS A 122 10.16 -10.67 4.33
N HIS A 123 10.84 -9.53 4.25
CA HIS A 123 11.65 -9.02 5.35
C HIS A 123 10.80 -8.55 6.53
N VAL A 124 9.73 -7.82 6.27
CA VAL A 124 8.79 -7.36 7.30
C VAL A 124 8.16 -8.55 8.03
N ALA A 125 7.63 -9.53 7.29
CA ALA A 125 6.99 -10.70 7.89
C ALA A 125 7.93 -11.55 8.73
N LYS A 126 9.25 -11.57 8.43
CA LYS A 126 10.27 -12.26 9.25
C LYS A 126 10.56 -11.49 10.55
N THR A 127 10.58 -10.16 10.47
CA THR A 127 10.87 -9.30 11.62
C THR A 127 9.73 -9.36 12.64
N ASP A 128 8.48 -9.30 12.22
CA ASP A 128 7.33 -9.42 13.13
C ASP A 128 7.28 -10.76 13.86
N LYS A 129 7.63 -11.87 13.20
CA LYS A 129 7.73 -13.18 13.84
C LYS A 129 8.88 -13.27 14.86
N GLY A 130 9.87 -12.38 14.78
CA GLY A 130 10.98 -12.28 15.72
C GLY A 130 10.67 -11.48 16.98
N LEU A 131 9.66 -10.61 16.94
CA LEU A 131 9.24 -9.75 18.07
C LEU A 131 8.19 -10.40 18.98
N VAL A 132 7.62 -11.54 18.57
CA VAL A 132 6.58 -12.31 19.31
C VAL A 132 7.18 -13.50 20.08
N LYS A 133 8.47 -13.43 20.45
CA LYS A 133 9.10 -14.42 21.33
C LYS A 133 9.40 -13.83 22.69
#